data_136d424412b6d2a4d58cc20ce5d4552f
#
_entry.id   136d424412b6d2a4d58cc20ce5d4552f
#
_cell.length_a   1.000
_cell.length_b   1.000
_cell.length_c   1.000
_cell.angle_alpha   90.00
_cell.angle_beta   90.00
_cell.angle_gamma   90.00
#
_symmetry.space_group_name_H-M   'P 1'
#
loop_
_entity.id
_entity.type
_entity.pdbx_description
1 polymer ?
#
loop_
_entity_poly.entity_id
_entity_poly.type
_entity_poly.pdbx_seq_one_letter_code
_entity_poly.pdbx_strand_id
1 'polypeptide(L)'
;MASALPVSSRPFPARPEPLEEACAVAPGDMAALMLFALSRRLEGDTRPVLVAAPRAWLGEHGRPYGPGLGGSPLILTPVTTVAEALWVLEQALRSGAVSLAVGAVDGATLTQSRRLEFAAKQGGTTGLIAPRDLNGLSAARRRWRISTEPSAIHPDDVRSPGRARLKVELARSRGERPGVWMLEQDDETHRLRLADRLADLGPPSVGRADGRPGLAA
;
A
#
# COMPACT_ATOMS: atom_id res chain seq x y z
N MET A 1 -15.23 -20.02 -2.75
CA MET A 1 -14.46 -19.28 -3.78
C MET A 1 -14.99 -17.87 -3.82
N ALA A 2 -14.24 -16.89 -3.32
CA ALA A 2 -14.65 -15.48 -3.43
C ALA A 2 -14.45 -15.05 -4.90
N SER A 3 -15.52 -14.65 -5.56
CA SER A 3 -15.47 -14.12 -6.93
C SER A 3 -14.60 -12.86 -6.94
N ALA A 4 -13.55 -12.83 -7.74
CA ALA A 4 -12.72 -11.64 -7.89
C ALA A 4 -13.59 -10.50 -8.44
N LEU A 5 -13.59 -9.37 -7.74
CA LEU A 5 -14.30 -8.18 -8.22
C LEU A 5 -13.65 -7.69 -9.52
N PRO A 6 -14.45 -7.31 -10.53
CA PRO A 6 -13.91 -6.75 -11.76
C PRO A 6 -13.25 -5.39 -11.49
N VAL A 7 -12.24 -5.05 -12.30
CA VAL A 7 -11.58 -3.74 -12.21
C VAL A 7 -12.61 -2.63 -12.41
N SER A 8 -12.62 -1.69 -11.48
CA SER A 8 -13.61 -0.62 -11.42
C SER A 8 -13.45 0.37 -12.58
N SER A 9 -14.58 0.78 -13.18
CA SER A 9 -14.63 1.89 -14.15
C SER A 9 -14.65 3.27 -13.47
N ARG A 10 -14.85 3.31 -12.16
CA ARG A 10 -14.91 4.56 -11.39
C ARG A 10 -13.52 5.13 -11.16
N PRO A 11 -13.39 6.47 -10.99
CA PRO A 11 -12.12 7.09 -10.62
C PRO A 11 -11.59 6.48 -9.31
N PHE A 12 -10.27 6.32 -9.24
CA PHE A 12 -9.61 5.95 -8.00
C PHE A 12 -9.75 7.10 -6.99
N PRO A 13 -10.13 6.82 -5.72
CA PRO A 13 -10.24 7.85 -4.69
C PRO A 13 -8.86 8.32 -4.23
N ALA A 14 -8.23 9.16 -5.04
CA ALA A 14 -6.84 9.62 -4.85
C ALA A 14 -6.65 10.43 -3.56
N ARG A 15 -7.64 11.25 -3.16
CA ARG A 15 -7.54 12.01 -1.91
C ARG A 15 -7.65 11.08 -0.70
N PRO A 16 -6.67 11.09 0.21
CA PRO A 16 -6.72 10.26 1.41
C PRO A 16 -7.79 10.72 2.39
N GLU A 17 -8.25 9.79 3.23
CA GLU A 17 -9.02 10.07 4.43
C GLU A 17 -8.06 10.34 5.60
N PRO A 18 -8.51 11.01 6.68
CA PRO A 18 -7.66 11.25 7.85
C PRO A 18 -7.06 9.98 8.44
N LEU A 19 -7.82 8.87 8.44
CA LEU A 19 -7.34 7.56 8.83
C LEU A 19 -7.83 6.50 7.84
N GLU A 20 -6.90 5.74 7.31
CA GLU A 20 -7.16 4.58 6.46
C GLU A 20 -6.48 3.33 7.03
N GLU A 21 -6.92 2.15 6.59
CA GLU A 21 -6.25 0.88 6.82
C GLU A 21 -5.92 0.22 5.50
N ALA A 22 -4.76 -0.43 5.45
CA ALA A 22 -4.38 -1.23 4.31
C ALA A 22 -3.63 -2.48 4.76
N CYS A 23 -3.99 -3.64 4.23
CA CYS A 23 -3.26 -4.88 4.45
C CYS A 23 -2.71 -5.44 3.14
N ALA A 24 -1.55 -6.08 3.22
CA ALA A 24 -1.01 -6.90 2.15
C ALA A 24 -1.88 -8.17 2.00
N VAL A 25 -2.13 -8.63 0.78
CA VAL A 25 -2.88 -9.87 0.52
C VAL A 25 -2.02 -11.09 0.83
N ALA A 26 -0.72 -11.01 0.53
CA ALA A 26 0.28 -12.02 0.83
C ALA A 26 1.54 -11.38 1.43
N PRO A 27 2.39 -12.15 2.13
CA PRO A 27 3.64 -11.62 2.70
C PRO A 27 4.55 -10.91 1.69
N GLY A 28 4.59 -11.37 0.44
CA GLY A 28 5.36 -10.76 -0.64
C GLY A 28 4.83 -9.40 -1.11
N ASP A 29 3.61 -9.01 -0.71
CA ASP A 29 2.98 -7.76 -1.14
C ASP A 29 3.34 -6.56 -0.24
N MET A 30 4.26 -6.72 0.71
CA MET A 30 4.59 -5.66 1.66
C MET A 30 5.21 -4.43 0.99
N ALA A 31 6.02 -4.63 -0.05
CA ALA A 31 6.57 -3.51 -0.84
C ALA A 31 5.46 -2.74 -1.56
N ALA A 32 4.47 -3.44 -2.11
CA ALA A 32 3.29 -2.86 -2.74
C ALA A 32 2.44 -2.08 -1.72
N LEU A 33 2.26 -2.63 -0.52
CA LEU A 33 1.58 -1.94 0.57
C LEU A 33 2.28 -0.63 0.96
N MET A 34 3.61 -0.64 1.09
CA MET A 34 4.38 0.58 1.39
C MET A 34 4.28 1.60 0.27
N LEU A 35 4.36 1.17 -0.99
CA LEU A 35 4.19 2.05 -2.14
C LEU A 35 2.78 2.68 -2.17
N PHE A 36 1.75 1.88 -1.91
CA PHE A 36 0.39 2.37 -1.74
C PHE A 36 0.29 3.37 -0.57
N ALA A 37 0.86 3.06 0.59
CA ALA A 37 0.85 3.95 1.75
C ALA A 37 1.42 5.33 1.41
N LEU A 38 2.56 5.36 0.72
CA LEU A 38 3.20 6.62 0.30
C LEU A 38 2.34 7.43 -0.68
N SER A 39 1.56 6.76 -1.52
CA SER A 39 0.62 7.42 -2.43
C SER A 39 -0.52 8.15 -1.69
N ARG A 40 -0.71 7.85 -0.39
CA ARG A 40 -1.71 8.52 0.45
C ARG A 40 -1.22 9.85 1.04
N ARG A 41 -0.05 10.34 0.65
CA ARG A 41 0.40 11.71 0.93
C ARG A 41 -0.34 12.70 0.04
N LEU A 42 -0.67 13.86 0.57
CA LEU A 42 -1.19 14.95 -0.25
C LEU A 42 -0.12 15.43 -1.24
N GLU A 43 -0.56 15.86 -2.39
CA GLU A 43 0.32 16.42 -3.41
C GLU A 43 0.99 17.70 -2.92
N GLY A 44 2.29 17.85 -3.19
CA GLY A 44 3.07 19.01 -2.76
C GLY A 44 3.45 19.02 -1.26
N ASP A 45 3.01 18.04 -0.46
CA ASP A 45 3.40 17.98 0.94
C ASP A 45 4.85 17.45 1.08
N THR A 46 5.75 18.31 1.54
CA THR A 46 7.19 18.01 1.70
C THR A 46 7.56 17.54 3.10
N ARG A 47 6.61 17.53 4.05
CA ARG A 47 6.85 17.02 5.40
C ARG A 47 7.28 15.55 5.37
N PRO A 48 8.07 15.09 6.35
CA PRO A 48 8.53 13.70 6.39
C PRO A 48 7.37 12.70 6.51
N VAL A 49 7.64 11.47 6.09
CA VAL A 49 6.80 10.30 6.37
C VAL A 49 7.33 9.61 7.61
N LEU A 50 6.47 9.29 8.57
CA LEU A 50 6.85 8.47 9.71
C LEU A 50 6.34 7.03 9.51
N VAL A 51 7.21 6.06 9.78
CA VAL A 51 6.86 4.63 9.81
C VAL A 51 7.18 4.08 11.20
N ALA A 52 6.15 3.70 11.95
CA ALA A 52 6.27 2.98 13.21
C ALA A 52 6.05 1.49 12.97
N ALA A 53 7.07 0.68 13.19
CA ALA A 53 6.99 -0.76 12.94
C ALA A 53 7.68 -1.58 14.04
N PRO A 54 7.11 -2.74 14.44
CA PRO A 54 7.77 -3.66 15.36
C PRO A 54 9.14 -4.10 14.83
N ARG A 55 10.11 -4.27 15.74
CA ARG A 55 11.45 -4.76 15.35
C ARG A 55 11.40 -6.09 14.61
N ALA A 56 10.50 -6.99 15.02
CA ALA A 56 10.30 -8.28 14.35
C ALA A 56 9.81 -8.07 12.90
N TRP A 57 8.86 -7.16 12.70
CA TRP A 57 8.36 -6.80 11.37
C TRP A 57 9.48 -6.24 10.47
N LEU A 58 10.33 -5.38 11.02
CA LEU A 58 11.50 -4.86 10.29
C LEU A 58 12.55 -5.94 9.99
N GLY A 59 12.67 -6.96 10.84
CA GLY A 59 13.53 -8.12 10.60
C GLY A 59 13.00 -9.01 9.47
N GLU A 60 11.67 -9.15 9.37
CA GLU A 60 11.02 -9.98 8.36
C GLU A 60 10.95 -9.29 6.98
N HIS A 61 10.59 -8.00 6.95
CA HIS A 61 10.31 -7.27 5.71
C HIS A 61 11.42 -6.29 5.31
N GLY A 62 12.42 -6.09 6.16
CA GLY A 62 13.48 -5.12 5.93
C GLY A 62 13.06 -3.67 6.22
N ARG A 63 13.96 -2.76 5.92
CA ARG A 63 13.73 -1.32 6.03
C ARG A 63 13.31 -0.75 4.67
N PRO A 64 12.34 0.19 4.64
CA PRO A 64 12.02 0.88 3.40
C PRO A 64 13.27 1.54 2.79
N TYR A 65 13.48 1.33 1.50
CA TYR A 65 14.62 1.91 0.78
C TYR A 65 14.28 3.35 0.35
N GLY A 66 14.87 4.33 1.03
CA GLY A 66 14.58 5.75 0.86
C GLY A 66 14.60 6.26 -0.60
N PRO A 67 15.64 5.97 -1.41
CA PRO A 67 15.68 6.41 -2.81
C PRO A 67 14.49 5.92 -3.65
N GLY A 68 14.01 4.70 -3.42
CA GLY A 68 12.83 4.16 -4.10
C GLY A 68 11.49 4.80 -3.68
N LEU A 69 11.52 5.69 -2.69
CA LEU A 69 10.36 6.36 -2.13
C LEU A 69 10.19 7.81 -2.64
N GLY A 70 10.80 8.17 -3.76
CA GLY A 70 10.67 9.49 -4.35
C GLY A 70 11.32 10.62 -3.54
N GLY A 71 12.41 10.33 -2.83
CA GLY A 71 13.19 11.33 -2.09
C GLY A 71 12.50 11.95 -0.86
N SER A 72 11.36 11.42 -0.45
CA SER A 72 10.66 11.89 0.75
C SER A 72 11.46 11.59 2.00
N PRO A 73 11.68 12.57 2.90
CA PRO A 73 12.33 12.30 4.18
C PRO A 73 11.53 11.22 4.95
N LEU A 74 12.24 10.18 5.41
CA LEU A 74 11.64 9.06 6.12
C LEU A 74 12.12 9.02 7.56
N ILE A 75 11.19 9.02 8.51
CA ILE A 75 11.45 8.78 9.93
C ILE A 75 11.01 7.36 10.24
N LEU A 76 11.97 6.45 10.41
CA LEU A 76 11.70 5.07 10.82
C LEU A 76 11.81 4.95 12.34
N THR A 77 10.73 4.56 12.98
CA THR A 77 10.65 4.38 14.43
C THR A 77 10.41 2.91 14.77
N PRO A 78 11.48 2.15 15.09
CA PRO A 78 11.34 0.79 15.57
C PRO A 78 10.66 0.80 16.95
N VAL A 79 9.61 -0.01 17.10
CA VAL A 79 8.85 -0.16 18.34
C VAL A 79 8.90 -1.60 18.84
N THR A 80 8.60 -1.79 20.13
CA THR A 80 8.61 -3.12 20.75
C THR A 80 7.19 -3.70 20.91
N THR A 81 6.22 -2.83 21.16
CA THR A 81 4.84 -3.24 21.43
C THR A 81 3.84 -2.49 20.53
N VAL A 82 2.65 -3.09 20.39
CA VAL A 82 1.51 -2.43 19.70
C VAL A 82 1.13 -1.13 20.40
N ALA A 83 1.16 -1.10 21.74
CA ALA A 83 0.83 0.10 22.50
C ALA A 83 1.81 1.24 22.21
N GLU A 84 3.10 0.95 22.11
CA GLU A 84 4.14 1.90 21.73
C GLU A 84 3.93 2.41 20.30
N ALA A 85 3.64 1.51 19.35
CA ALA A 85 3.33 1.90 17.97
C ALA A 85 2.13 2.85 17.88
N LEU A 86 1.06 2.54 18.58
CA LEU A 86 -0.15 3.37 18.62
C LEU A 86 0.13 4.75 19.25
N TRP A 87 0.93 4.78 20.31
CA TRP A 87 1.34 6.03 20.94
C TRP A 87 2.18 6.90 20.00
N VAL A 88 3.18 6.31 19.32
CA VAL A 88 4.03 7.01 18.34
C VAL A 88 3.17 7.57 17.20
N LEU A 89 2.25 6.77 16.67
CA LEU A 89 1.31 7.21 15.63
C LEU A 89 0.45 8.39 16.11
N GLU A 90 -0.12 8.29 17.31
CA GLU A 90 -0.97 9.35 17.86
C GLU A 90 -0.21 10.67 18.00
N GLN A 91 1.02 10.64 18.52
CA GLN A 91 1.85 11.83 18.65
C GLN A 91 2.23 12.42 17.28
N ALA A 92 2.65 11.58 16.35
CA ALA A 92 3.02 12.00 14.99
C ALA A 92 1.82 12.65 14.26
N LEU A 93 0.65 12.01 14.33
CA LEU A 93 -0.58 12.52 13.70
C LEU A 93 -1.01 13.87 14.31
N ARG A 94 -0.99 13.97 15.64
CA ARG A 94 -1.41 15.17 16.36
C ARG A 94 -0.47 16.35 16.15
N SER A 95 0.82 16.10 16.03
CA SER A 95 1.84 17.15 15.90
C SER A 95 1.71 17.97 14.61
N GLY A 96 1.14 17.42 13.56
CA GLY A 96 1.13 18.03 12.22
C GLY A 96 2.52 18.13 11.57
N ALA A 97 3.56 17.57 12.19
CA ALA A 97 4.94 17.66 11.70
C ALA A 97 5.27 16.66 10.58
N VAL A 98 4.40 15.68 10.33
CA VAL A 98 4.57 14.68 9.28
C VAL A 98 3.44 14.76 8.23
N SER A 99 3.74 14.39 7.00
CA SER A 99 2.75 14.34 5.92
C SER A 99 1.88 13.09 6.00
N LEU A 100 2.48 12.01 6.48
CA LEU A 100 1.87 10.68 6.59
C LEU A 100 2.50 9.95 7.79
N ALA A 101 1.68 9.31 8.60
CA ALA A 101 2.13 8.38 9.63
C ALA A 101 1.60 6.97 9.31
N VAL A 102 2.52 6.02 9.10
CA VAL A 102 2.22 4.61 8.82
C VAL A 102 2.57 3.78 10.04
N GLY A 103 1.67 2.90 10.47
CA GLY A 103 1.92 1.97 11.57
C GLY A 103 1.65 0.53 11.19
N ALA A 104 2.67 -0.33 11.29
CA ALA A 104 2.50 -1.78 11.22
C ALA A 104 1.93 -2.26 12.56
N VAL A 105 0.61 -2.26 12.69
CA VAL A 105 -0.11 -2.51 13.95
C VAL A 105 -1.21 -3.54 13.74
N ASP A 106 -1.08 -4.67 14.38
CA ASP A 106 -2.12 -5.70 14.45
C ASP A 106 -3.04 -5.46 15.64
N GLY A 107 -4.33 -5.75 15.46
CA GLY A 107 -5.29 -5.79 16.55
C GLY A 107 -5.64 -4.45 17.21
N ALA A 108 -5.46 -3.33 16.50
CA ALA A 108 -5.93 -2.03 17.00
C ALA A 108 -7.44 -2.06 17.24
N THR A 109 -7.87 -1.70 18.45
CA THR A 109 -9.29 -1.65 18.80
C THR A 109 -10.00 -0.46 18.15
N LEU A 110 -11.34 -0.51 18.11
CA LEU A 110 -12.15 0.61 17.61
C LEU A 110 -11.87 1.90 18.39
N THR A 111 -11.66 1.82 19.71
CA THR A 111 -11.34 2.99 20.53
C THR A 111 -9.98 3.58 20.16
N GLN A 112 -8.97 2.73 19.99
CA GLN A 112 -7.63 3.17 19.59
C GLN A 112 -7.65 3.80 18.19
N SER A 113 -8.30 3.18 17.21
CA SER A 113 -8.41 3.74 15.86
C SER A 113 -9.21 5.06 15.82
N ARG A 114 -10.23 5.24 16.68
CA ARG A 114 -10.92 6.53 16.84
C ARG A 114 -9.99 7.63 17.37
N ARG A 115 -9.12 7.31 18.32
CA ARG A 115 -8.13 8.25 18.83
C ARG A 115 -7.16 8.68 17.74
N LEU A 116 -6.69 7.76 16.91
CA LEU A 116 -5.83 8.05 15.77
C LEU A 116 -6.55 8.90 14.71
N GLU A 117 -7.82 8.58 14.38
CA GLU A 117 -8.62 9.40 13.45
C GLU A 117 -8.77 10.85 13.96
N PHE A 118 -9.03 11.02 15.26
CA PHE A 118 -9.13 12.34 15.87
C PHE A 118 -7.80 13.09 15.83
N ALA A 119 -6.69 12.43 16.19
CA ALA A 119 -5.35 13.01 16.13
C ALA A 119 -4.97 13.44 14.71
N ALA A 120 -5.29 12.62 13.70
CA ALA A 120 -5.06 12.94 12.29
C ALA A 120 -5.83 14.18 11.83
N LYS A 121 -7.10 14.29 12.22
CA LYS A 121 -7.91 15.48 11.93
C LYS A 121 -7.37 16.72 12.61
N GLN A 122 -6.94 16.61 13.86
CA GLN A 122 -6.39 17.72 14.63
C GLN A 122 -5.08 18.26 14.03
N GLY A 123 -4.17 17.36 13.64
CA GLY A 123 -2.87 17.74 13.08
C GLY A 123 -2.86 17.96 11.57
N GLY A 124 -3.97 17.76 10.87
CA GLY A 124 -4.02 17.87 9.40
C GLY A 124 -3.05 16.89 8.71
N THR A 125 -2.93 15.67 9.25
CA THR A 125 -2.01 14.63 8.81
C THR A 125 -2.80 13.40 8.39
N THR A 126 -2.31 12.63 7.42
CA THR A 126 -2.89 11.35 7.04
C THR A 126 -2.30 10.24 7.90
N GLY A 127 -3.16 9.36 8.44
CA GLY A 127 -2.77 8.14 9.13
C GLY A 127 -3.10 6.90 8.31
N LEU A 128 -2.19 5.93 8.27
CA LEU A 128 -2.44 4.62 7.69
C LEU A 128 -2.01 3.53 8.68
N ILE A 129 -2.95 2.70 9.08
CA ILE A 129 -2.68 1.48 9.86
C ILE A 129 -2.48 0.34 8.86
N ALA A 130 -1.40 -0.42 9.02
CA ALA A 130 -1.09 -1.60 8.24
C ALA A 130 -1.24 -2.88 9.10
N PRO A 131 -2.47 -3.38 9.32
CA PRO A 131 -2.71 -4.62 10.03
C PRO A 131 -2.43 -5.82 9.11
N ARG A 132 -2.26 -6.99 9.72
CA ARG A 132 -2.11 -8.26 9.00
C ARG A 132 -3.38 -8.61 8.20
N ASP A 133 -4.55 -8.26 8.73
CA ASP A 133 -5.84 -8.47 8.06
C ASP A 133 -6.85 -7.36 8.41
N LEU A 134 -8.00 -7.40 7.75
CA LEU A 134 -9.08 -6.43 7.95
C LEU A 134 -10.28 -6.99 8.74
N ASN A 135 -10.08 -7.96 9.63
CA ASN A 135 -11.20 -8.62 10.32
C ASN A 135 -11.75 -7.81 11.49
N GLY A 136 -10.92 -7.01 12.15
CA GLY A 136 -11.31 -6.20 13.31
C GLY A 136 -12.25 -5.04 13.01
N LEU A 137 -12.82 -4.44 14.06
CA LEU A 137 -13.54 -3.17 14.01
C LEU A 137 -12.55 -2.01 14.00
N SER A 138 -12.78 -1.04 13.11
CA SER A 138 -11.91 0.14 12.97
C SER A 138 -12.71 1.42 12.70
N ALA A 139 -12.13 2.55 13.11
CA ALA A 139 -12.60 3.87 12.76
C ALA A 139 -12.16 4.33 11.37
N ALA A 140 -11.22 3.65 10.74
CA ALA A 140 -10.76 3.96 9.40
C ALA A 140 -11.93 4.02 8.41
N ARG A 141 -11.96 5.10 7.63
CA ARG A 141 -13.06 5.33 6.68
C ARG A 141 -12.94 4.47 5.44
N ARG A 142 -11.70 4.15 5.02
CA ARG A 142 -11.38 3.25 3.91
C ARG A 142 -10.48 2.15 4.40
N ARG A 143 -10.74 0.93 3.93
CA ARG A 143 -9.95 -0.24 4.27
C ARG A 143 -9.62 -0.99 2.99
N TRP A 144 -8.32 -1.16 2.75
CA TRP A 144 -7.76 -1.59 1.49
C TRP A 144 -7.08 -2.95 1.58
N ARG A 145 -7.16 -3.74 0.51
CA ARG A 145 -6.29 -4.89 0.28
C ARG A 145 -5.37 -4.57 -0.88
N ILE A 146 -4.09 -4.82 -0.68
CA ILE A 146 -3.06 -4.48 -1.64
C ILE A 146 -2.35 -5.75 -2.07
N SER A 147 -2.22 -5.97 -3.37
CA SER A 147 -1.40 -7.03 -3.94
C SER A 147 -0.52 -6.51 -5.06
N THR A 148 0.62 -7.16 -5.22
CA THR A 148 1.54 -6.94 -6.34
C THR A 148 0.96 -7.62 -7.58
N GLU A 149 1.09 -6.97 -8.72
CA GLU A 149 0.74 -7.53 -10.03
C GLU A 149 1.99 -7.58 -10.92
N PRO A 150 2.01 -8.39 -11.98
CA PRO A 150 3.09 -8.35 -12.94
C PRO A 150 3.36 -6.92 -13.42
N SER A 151 4.64 -6.54 -13.50
CA SER A 151 5.04 -5.21 -13.98
C SER A 151 4.52 -4.97 -15.41
N ALA A 152 4.41 -3.70 -15.78
CA ALA A 152 4.20 -3.33 -17.16
C ALA A 152 5.32 -3.88 -18.05
N ILE A 153 5.08 -4.00 -19.34
CA ILE A 153 6.15 -4.28 -20.31
C ILE A 153 7.03 -3.02 -20.42
N HIS A 154 8.35 -3.21 -20.38
CA HIS A 154 9.26 -2.09 -20.59
C HIS A 154 9.14 -1.60 -22.04
N PRO A 155 9.00 -0.28 -22.30
CA PRO A 155 8.73 0.23 -23.65
C PRO A 155 9.86 -0.07 -24.64
N ASP A 156 11.11 -0.08 -24.18
CA ASP A 156 12.28 -0.23 -25.04
C ASP A 156 12.92 -1.64 -24.98
N ASP A 157 12.55 -2.44 -24.00
CA ASP A 157 13.10 -3.81 -23.83
C ASP A 157 12.08 -4.73 -23.17
N VAL A 158 11.45 -5.60 -23.97
CA VAL A 158 10.45 -6.57 -23.52
C VAL A 158 10.98 -7.62 -22.52
N ARG A 159 12.31 -7.75 -22.39
CA ARG A 159 12.95 -8.66 -21.43
C ARG A 159 13.17 -8.03 -20.07
N SER A 160 13.10 -6.70 -20.00
CA SER A 160 13.28 -5.94 -18.77
C SER A 160 11.92 -5.72 -18.08
N PRO A 161 11.88 -5.72 -16.74
CA PRO A 161 10.68 -5.34 -16.03
C PRO A 161 10.39 -3.85 -16.30
N GLY A 162 9.15 -3.54 -16.62
CA GLY A 162 8.66 -2.17 -16.70
C GLY A 162 8.16 -1.67 -15.34
N ARG A 163 7.25 -0.71 -15.37
CA ARG A 163 6.72 -0.06 -14.18
C ARG A 163 6.02 -1.04 -13.25
N ALA A 164 6.26 -0.86 -11.95
CA ALA A 164 5.61 -1.66 -10.91
C ALA A 164 4.10 -1.45 -10.91
N ARG A 165 3.34 -2.54 -10.81
CA ARG A 165 1.88 -2.53 -10.78
C ARG A 165 1.33 -3.11 -9.50
N LEU A 166 0.27 -2.47 -9.01
CA LEU A 166 -0.45 -2.87 -7.82
C LEU A 166 -1.92 -3.06 -8.15
N LYS A 167 -2.50 -4.11 -7.60
CA LYS A 167 -3.95 -4.22 -7.49
C LYS A 167 -4.37 -3.69 -6.13
N VAL A 168 -5.27 -2.72 -6.15
CA VAL A 168 -5.77 -2.02 -4.96
C VAL A 168 -7.27 -2.25 -4.87
N GLU A 169 -7.70 -2.98 -3.83
CA GLU A 169 -9.10 -3.27 -3.55
C GLU A 169 -9.58 -2.42 -2.38
N LEU A 170 -10.60 -1.60 -2.59
CA LEU A 170 -11.37 -0.99 -1.51
C LEU A 170 -12.34 -2.03 -0.95
N ALA A 171 -11.92 -2.74 0.08
CA ALA A 171 -12.69 -3.82 0.69
C ALA A 171 -13.88 -3.30 1.52
N ARG A 172 -13.69 -2.18 2.21
CA ARG A 172 -14.71 -1.50 3.03
C ARG A 172 -14.54 0.00 2.98
N SER A 173 -15.65 0.73 2.94
CA SER A 173 -15.66 2.19 3.05
C SER A 173 -16.95 2.69 3.73
N ARG A 174 -16.87 3.86 4.36
CA ARG A 174 -18.01 4.60 4.86
C ARG A 174 -18.40 5.66 3.85
N GLY A 175 -19.28 5.31 2.92
CA GLY A 175 -19.82 6.25 1.91
C GLY A 175 -19.39 5.99 0.48
N GLU A 176 -18.47 5.06 0.24
CA GLU A 176 -18.05 4.67 -1.11
C GLU A 176 -18.35 3.18 -1.34
N ARG A 177 -18.67 2.83 -2.58
CA ARG A 177 -18.86 1.42 -2.94
C ARG A 177 -17.50 0.72 -3.07
N PRO A 178 -17.40 -0.55 -2.63
CA PRO A 178 -16.22 -1.38 -2.89
C PRO A 178 -15.81 -1.34 -4.37
N GLY A 179 -14.52 -1.48 -4.64
CA GLY A 179 -14.00 -1.46 -6.01
C GLY A 179 -12.55 -1.91 -6.05
N VAL A 180 -12.09 -2.23 -7.25
CA VAL A 180 -10.73 -2.67 -7.52
C VAL A 180 -10.13 -1.77 -8.59
N TRP A 181 -8.89 -1.35 -8.41
CA TRP A 181 -8.13 -0.55 -9.35
C TRP A 181 -6.75 -1.16 -9.57
N MET A 182 -6.26 -1.01 -10.79
CA MET A 182 -4.86 -1.28 -11.12
C MET A 182 -4.12 0.05 -11.10
N LEU A 183 -3.12 0.16 -10.25
CA LEU A 183 -2.26 1.32 -10.17
C LEU A 183 -0.87 0.96 -10.68
N GLU A 184 -0.21 1.90 -11.29
CA GLU A 184 1.14 1.78 -11.84
C GLU A 184 2.01 2.89 -11.25
N GLN A 185 3.24 2.56 -10.89
CA GLN A 185 4.19 3.56 -10.41
C GLN A 185 4.79 4.30 -11.59
N ASP A 186 4.74 5.60 -11.55
CA ASP A 186 5.44 6.48 -12.49
C ASP A 186 6.93 6.57 -12.12
N ASP A 187 7.81 6.37 -13.10
CA ASP A 187 9.26 6.27 -12.87
C ASP A 187 9.91 7.60 -12.51
N GLU A 188 9.35 8.72 -13.00
CA GLU A 188 9.90 10.05 -12.76
C GLU A 188 9.42 10.63 -11.41
N THR A 189 8.13 10.50 -11.16
CA THR A 189 7.49 11.09 -9.97
C THR A 189 7.41 10.15 -8.80
N HIS A 190 7.65 8.84 -9.00
CA HIS A 190 7.42 7.73 -8.07
C HIS A 190 6.00 7.67 -7.50
N ARG A 191 5.04 8.30 -8.19
CA ARG A 191 3.63 8.33 -7.77
C ARG A 191 2.86 7.19 -8.41
N LEU A 192 1.80 6.77 -7.73
CA LEU A 192 0.84 5.82 -8.29
C LEU A 192 -0.20 6.55 -9.11
N ARG A 193 -0.43 6.07 -10.31
CA ARG A 193 -1.50 6.49 -11.24
C ARG A 193 -2.33 5.29 -11.66
N LEU A 194 -3.53 5.52 -12.18
CA LEU A 194 -4.27 4.44 -12.81
C LEU A 194 -3.47 3.89 -13.99
N ALA A 195 -3.33 2.57 -14.04
CA ALA A 195 -2.74 1.91 -15.19
C ALA A 195 -3.63 2.10 -16.42
N ASP A 196 -3.03 2.39 -17.56
CA ASP A 196 -3.75 2.53 -18.83
C ASP A 196 -4.37 1.17 -19.22
N ARG A 197 -5.69 1.16 -19.37
CA ARG A 197 -6.48 -0.06 -19.61
C ARG A 197 -6.23 -0.75 -20.94
N LEU A 198 -5.59 -0.09 -21.89
CA LEU A 198 -5.56 -0.52 -23.28
C LEU A 198 -4.29 -1.24 -23.74
N ALA A 199 -3.23 -1.22 -22.94
CA ALA A 199 -1.94 -1.73 -23.42
C ALA A 199 -1.67 -3.21 -23.11
N ASP A 200 -2.43 -3.89 -22.21
CA ASP A 200 -1.91 -5.12 -21.60
C ASP A 200 -2.92 -6.23 -21.28
N LEU A 201 -4.00 -6.34 -22.03
CA LEU A 201 -4.85 -7.53 -21.98
C LEU A 201 -4.44 -8.57 -23.04
N GLY A 202 -3.13 -8.72 -23.26
CA GLY A 202 -2.61 -9.91 -23.92
C GLY A 202 -2.84 -11.13 -23.01
N PRO A 203 -3.34 -12.26 -23.53
CA PRO A 203 -3.48 -13.47 -22.74
C PRO A 203 -2.09 -13.87 -22.22
N PRO A 204 -1.98 -14.41 -20.97
CA PRO A 204 -0.73 -14.93 -20.50
C PRO A 204 -0.24 -15.98 -21.48
N SER A 205 0.92 -15.78 -22.07
CA SER A 205 1.57 -16.78 -22.89
C SER A 205 1.90 -17.95 -21.98
N VAL A 206 1.05 -18.98 -22.05
CA VAL A 206 1.34 -20.29 -21.46
C VAL A 206 2.56 -20.80 -22.19
N GLY A 207 3.72 -20.70 -21.57
CA GLY A 207 4.95 -21.29 -22.05
C GLY A 207 4.73 -22.78 -22.23
N ARG A 208 4.62 -23.20 -23.48
CA ARG A 208 4.56 -24.58 -23.88
C ARG A 208 5.92 -25.18 -23.56
N ALA A 209 5.96 -25.98 -22.52
CA ALA A 209 7.09 -26.85 -22.26
C ALA A 209 7.09 -27.92 -23.34
N ASP A 210 7.78 -27.67 -24.44
CA ASP A 210 8.00 -28.67 -25.48
C ASP A 210 9.37 -29.32 -25.32
N GLY A 211 9.32 -30.64 -25.28
CA GLY A 211 10.33 -31.50 -25.91
C GLY A 211 11.47 -31.98 -25.03
N ARG A 212 11.23 -33.05 -24.29
CA ARG A 212 12.31 -34.00 -24.01
C ARG A 212 12.78 -34.59 -25.34
N PRO A 213 14.06 -34.53 -25.69
CA PRO A 213 14.60 -35.42 -26.73
C PRO A 213 14.74 -36.85 -26.14
N GLY A 214 14.08 -37.82 -26.78
CA GLY A 214 14.25 -39.22 -26.47
C GLY A 214 15.69 -39.66 -26.72
N LEU A 215 16.29 -40.30 -25.73
CA LEU A 215 17.44 -41.16 -25.92
C LEU A 215 16.94 -42.46 -26.60
N ALA A 216 17.36 -42.65 -27.83
CA ALA A 216 17.29 -43.97 -28.49
C ALA A 216 18.65 -44.64 -28.41
N ALA A 217 18.62 -45.89 -28.01
CA ALA A 217 19.57 -46.99 -27.95
C ALA A 217 20.95 -46.83 -28.61
#